data_16c87d64608d32db7fffed88e7cf3924
#
_entry.id   16c87d64608d32db7fffed88e7cf3924
#
_cell.length_a   1.000
_cell.length_b   1.000
_cell.length_c   1.000
_cell.angle_alpha   90.00
_cell.angle_beta   90.00
_cell.angle_gamma   90.00
#
_symmetry.space_group_name_H-M   'P 1'
#
loop_
_entity.id
_entity.type
_entity.pdbx_description
1 polymer ?
#
loop_
_entity_poly.entity_id
_entity_poly.type
_entity_poly.pdbx_seq_one_letter_code
_entity_poly.pdbx_strand_id
1 'polypeptide(L)'
;MNHLDLFSGIGGFSLGLEKVGFKTIAFCEREEYCRMLLQKHWKGVKIYNDIKKLEGKDIKEPVDILTGGFPCQPYSVAGKQKGTNDDRYLWPEMFRVIKEVKPTFIIAENVRGLINIQDGMVFETVCSDLESEGFEIQTFIIPAAGVGAPHKRERVWIVGYSKHNGSLTSKIKRRYNEVDAGTQK
;
A
#
# COMPACT_ATOMS: atom_id res chain seq x y z
N MET A 1 -5.10 4.78 14.96
CA MET A 1 -5.33 3.86 13.82
C MET A 1 -4.00 3.24 13.42
N ASN A 2 -3.99 1.93 13.20
CA ASN A 2 -2.77 1.16 12.96
C ASN A 2 -2.49 1.00 11.46
N HIS A 3 -1.25 1.20 11.08
CA HIS A 3 -0.76 1.13 9.71
C HIS A 3 0.24 -0.02 9.53
N LEU A 4 0.01 -0.87 8.54
CA LEU A 4 0.95 -1.87 8.04
C LEU A 4 1.50 -1.41 6.69
N ASP A 5 2.84 -1.26 6.60
CA ASP A 5 3.52 -0.76 5.40
C ASP A 5 4.29 -1.91 4.72
N LEU A 6 3.82 -2.33 3.55
CA LEU A 6 4.43 -3.39 2.75
C LEU A 6 5.24 -2.77 1.61
N PHE A 7 6.36 -3.41 1.25
CA PHE A 7 7.31 -2.86 0.27
C PHE A 7 7.71 -1.44 0.62
N SER A 8 8.01 -1.24 1.90
CA SER A 8 8.05 0.04 2.59
C SER A 8 9.11 1.01 2.04
N GLY A 9 10.14 0.49 1.34
CA GLY A 9 11.26 1.30 0.92
C GLY A 9 11.87 2.05 2.12
N ILE A 10 11.97 3.35 2.01
CA ILE A 10 12.47 4.22 3.09
C ILE A 10 11.37 4.76 4.01
N GLY A 11 10.12 4.24 3.91
CA GLY A 11 9.01 4.59 4.80
C GLY A 11 8.19 5.81 4.36
N GLY A 12 8.08 6.05 3.05
CA GLY A 12 7.34 7.21 2.52
C GLY A 12 5.86 7.22 2.89
N PHE A 13 5.17 6.07 2.80
CA PHE A 13 3.78 5.93 3.24
C PHE A 13 3.63 6.19 4.73
N SER A 14 4.49 5.58 5.54
CA SER A 14 4.48 5.75 6.99
C SER A 14 4.68 7.20 7.40
N LEU A 15 5.65 7.89 6.80
CA LEU A 15 5.89 9.30 7.08
C LEU A 15 4.66 10.19 6.75
N GLY A 16 3.98 9.89 5.64
CA GLY A 16 2.77 10.61 5.23
C GLY A 16 1.58 10.35 6.15
N LEU A 17 1.35 9.08 6.48
CA LEU A 17 0.20 8.65 7.29
C LEU A 17 0.35 9.05 8.77
N GLU A 18 1.55 9.06 9.33
CA GLU A 18 1.80 9.51 10.70
C GLU A 18 1.46 10.99 10.89
N LYS A 19 1.66 11.84 9.86
CA LYS A 19 1.25 13.26 9.91
C LYS A 19 -0.25 13.44 10.08
N VAL A 20 -1.05 12.45 9.66
CA VAL A 20 -2.51 12.47 9.81
C VAL A 20 -2.99 11.53 10.92
N GLY A 21 -2.07 11.06 11.77
CA GLY A 21 -2.37 10.38 13.04
C GLY A 21 -2.55 8.88 12.95
N PHE A 22 -2.04 8.22 11.89
CA PHE A 22 -1.84 6.78 11.90
C PHE A 22 -0.56 6.45 12.68
N LYS A 23 -0.51 5.23 13.22
CA LYS A 23 0.67 4.67 13.87
C LYS A 23 1.15 3.48 13.05
N THR A 24 2.37 3.54 12.54
CA THR A 24 2.97 2.38 11.86
C THR A 24 3.30 1.31 12.90
N ILE A 25 2.74 0.12 12.74
CA ILE A 25 2.92 -1.03 13.65
C ILE A 25 3.92 -2.05 13.12
N ALA A 26 4.05 -2.16 11.79
CA ALA A 26 5.04 -3.03 11.18
C ALA A 26 5.38 -2.58 9.76
N PHE A 27 6.57 -2.99 9.32
CA PHE A 27 7.10 -2.84 7.98
C PHE A 27 7.37 -4.21 7.35
N CYS A 28 7.26 -4.29 6.02
CA CYS A 28 7.83 -5.39 5.25
C CYS A 28 8.69 -4.83 4.12
N GLU A 29 10.03 -5.03 4.20
CA GLU A 29 10.99 -4.48 3.25
C GLU A 29 12.15 -5.44 3.03
N ARG A 30 12.44 -5.76 1.75
CA ARG A 30 13.48 -6.72 1.38
C ARG A 30 14.88 -6.12 1.39
N GLU A 31 15.00 -4.86 0.95
CA GLU A 31 16.30 -4.20 0.79
C GLU A 31 16.91 -3.83 2.14
N GLU A 32 18.12 -4.30 2.40
CA GLU A 32 18.82 -4.11 3.67
C GLU A 32 19.05 -2.64 4.00
N TYR A 33 19.48 -1.86 3.01
CA TYR A 33 19.69 -0.42 3.17
C TYR A 33 18.40 0.30 3.63
N CYS A 34 17.27 -0.05 3.00
CA CYS A 34 15.98 0.52 3.38
C CYS A 34 15.60 0.13 4.82
N ARG A 35 15.79 -1.15 5.20
CA ARG A 35 15.53 -1.60 6.58
C ARG A 35 16.37 -0.88 7.62
N MET A 36 17.64 -0.59 7.32
CA MET A 36 18.51 0.19 8.20
C MET A 36 17.95 1.61 8.42
N LEU A 37 17.45 2.25 7.36
CA LEU A 37 16.80 3.57 7.47
C LEU A 37 15.51 3.51 8.29
N LEU A 38 14.67 2.49 8.04
CA LEU A 38 13.45 2.28 8.81
C LEU A 38 13.75 2.08 10.29
N GLN A 39 14.73 1.25 10.65
CA GLN A 39 15.15 1.06 12.04
C GLN A 39 15.63 2.33 12.71
N LYS A 40 16.33 3.19 11.96
CA LYS A 40 16.83 4.47 12.47
C LYS A 40 15.69 5.43 12.82
N HIS A 41 14.67 5.51 11.97
CA HIS A 41 13.58 6.47 12.08
C HIS A 41 12.38 5.96 12.89
N TRP A 42 12.06 4.66 12.81
CA TRP A 42 10.97 4.01 13.55
C TRP A 42 11.52 3.00 14.55
N LYS A 43 12.17 3.50 15.59
CA LYS A 43 12.77 2.66 16.63
C LYS A 43 11.71 1.78 17.31
N GLY A 44 11.98 0.47 17.36
CA GLY A 44 11.10 -0.48 18.03
C GLY A 44 9.93 -1.00 17.18
N VAL A 45 9.70 -0.46 15.98
CA VAL A 45 8.71 -1.01 15.04
C VAL A 45 9.28 -2.26 14.38
N LYS A 46 8.47 -3.32 14.31
CA LYS A 46 8.86 -4.60 13.71
C LYS A 46 9.08 -4.45 12.21
N ILE A 47 10.18 -5.02 11.69
CA ILE A 47 10.47 -5.04 10.26
C ILE A 47 10.62 -6.51 9.82
N TYR A 48 9.79 -6.91 8.86
CA TYR A 48 9.88 -8.20 8.17
C TYR A 48 10.69 -8.03 6.89
N ASN A 49 11.51 -9.02 6.54
CA ASN A 49 12.43 -8.91 5.41
C ASN A 49 11.95 -9.60 4.14
N ASP A 50 10.84 -10.33 4.18
CA ASP A 50 10.33 -11.07 3.04
C ASP A 50 8.81 -11.20 3.13
N ILE A 51 8.11 -10.65 2.15
CA ILE A 51 6.65 -10.70 2.05
C ILE A 51 6.14 -12.16 1.93
N LYS A 52 6.91 -13.04 1.30
CA LYS A 52 6.56 -14.45 1.12
C LYS A 52 6.54 -15.23 2.44
N LYS A 53 7.24 -14.70 3.47
CA LYS A 53 7.35 -15.31 4.81
C LYS A 53 6.49 -14.61 5.85
N LEU A 54 5.97 -13.42 5.52
CA LEU A 54 5.07 -12.69 6.41
C LEU A 54 3.70 -13.36 6.38
N GLU A 55 3.21 -13.78 7.54
CA GLU A 55 1.85 -14.30 7.73
C GLU A 55 1.02 -13.31 8.55
N GLY A 56 -0.29 -13.22 8.29
CA GLY A 56 -1.17 -12.29 9.03
C GLY A 56 -1.17 -12.51 10.54
N LYS A 57 -0.96 -13.76 10.99
CA LYS A 57 -0.83 -14.09 12.42
C LYS A 57 0.39 -13.46 13.10
N ASP A 58 1.40 -13.04 12.34
CA ASP A 58 2.59 -12.36 12.86
C ASP A 58 2.29 -10.91 13.23
N ILE A 59 1.21 -10.34 12.69
CA ILE A 59 0.72 -9.00 12.98
C ILE A 59 -0.26 -9.10 14.15
N LYS A 60 0.21 -8.73 15.34
CA LYS A 60 -0.57 -8.92 16.59
C LYS A 60 -1.68 -7.90 16.77
N GLU A 61 -1.53 -6.73 16.19
CA GLU A 61 -2.47 -5.62 16.33
C GLU A 61 -3.43 -5.58 15.14
N PRO A 62 -4.69 -5.17 15.30
CA PRO A 62 -5.60 -4.97 14.17
C PRO A 62 -5.04 -3.90 13.23
N VAL A 63 -5.15 -4.15 11.93
CA VAL A 63 -4.67 -3.25 10.87
C VAL A 63 -5.83 -2.41 10.37
N ASP A 64 -5.77 -1.09 10.57
CA ASP A 64 -6.77 -0.16 10.04
C ASP A 64 -6.49 0.18 8.57
N ILE A 65 -5.22 0.41 8.24
CA ILE A 65 -4.78 0.70 6.88
C ILE A 65 -3.55 -0.12 6.51
N LEU A 66 -3.58 -0.70 5.31
CA LEU A 66 -2.44 -1.39 4.71
C LEU A 66 -2.00 -0.61 3.47
N THR A 67 -0.71 -0.33 3.37
CA THR A 67 -0.13 0.31 2.18
C THR A 67 0.92 -0.55 1.52
N GLY A 68 1.17 -0.33 0.22
CA GLY A 68 2.26 -0.99 -0.46
C GLY A 68 2.49 -0.53 -1.89
N GLY A 69 3.76 -0.26 -2.21
CA GLY A 69 4.23 -0.05 -3.58
C GLY A 69 4.75 -1.38 -4.15
N PHE A 70 3.86 -2.27 -4.58
CA PHE A 70 4.24 -3.63 -4.96
C PHE A 70 4.99 -3.68 -6.30
N PRO A 71 6.04 -4.53 -6.44
CA PRO A 71 6.71 -4.76 -7.71
C PRO A 71 5.76 -5.38 -8.74
N CYS A 72 5.69 -4.79 -9.92
CA CYS A 72 4.81 -5.24 -11.01
C CYS A 72 5.58 -5.54 -12.31
N GLN A 73 6.86 -5.94 -12.23
CA GLN A 73 7.66 -6.26 -13.40
C GLN A 73 7.58 -7.76 -13.77
N PRO A 74 6.51 -8.22 -14.44
CA PRO A 74 6.53 -9.58 -15.00
C PRO A 74 7.16 -9.63 -16.39
N TYR A 75 7.29 -8.50 -17.10
CA TYR A 75 7.57 -8.52 -18.54
C TYR A 75 8.45 -7.34 -18.97
N SER A 76 9.75 -7.50 -18.92
CA SER A 76 10.60 -6.71 -19.82
C SER A 76 10.43 -7.27 -21.23
N VAL A 77 10.04 -6.43 -22.17
CA VAL A 77 9.87 -6.74 -23.62
C VAL A 77 11.15 -7.32 -24.26
N ALA A 78 12.29 -7.33 -23.56
CA ALA A 78 13.59 -7.77 -24.03
C ALA A 78 14.16 -9.02 -23.33
N GLY A 79 13.42 -9.73 -22.48
CA GLY A 79 13.91 -10.92 -21.79
C GLY A 79 12.94 -12.10 -21.91
N LYS A 80 13.45 -13.32 -21.98
CA LYS A 80 12.69 -14.56 -22.05
C LYS A 80 11.51 -14.52 -21.08
N GLN A 81 10.30 -14.63 -21.64
CA GLN A 81 9.04 -14.77 -20.90
C GLN A 81 9.12 -15.97 -19.95
N LYS A 82 9.49 -15.72 -18.70
CA LYS A 82 9.21 -16.63 -17.60
C LYS A 82 7.85 -16.23 -17.07
N GLY A 83 6.82 -16.99 -17.39
CA GLY A 83 5.42 -16.74 -17.02
C GLY A 83 5.21 -16.35 -15.55
N THR A 84 4.03 -16.59 -14.98
CA THR A 84 3.57 -16.26 -13.60
C THR A 84 4.52 -16.64 -12.45
N ASN A 85 5.68 -17.25 -12.72
CA ASN A 85 6.74 -17.59 -11.76
C ASN A 85 7.86 -16.55 -11.67
N ASP A 86 7.64 -15.30 -12.12
CA ASP A 86 8.65 -14.25 -11.95
C ASP A 86 8.62 -13.72 -10.51
N ASP A 87 9.72 -13.89 -9.79
CA ASP A 87 9.91 -13.39 -8.41
C ASP A 87 9.71 -11.88 -8.24
N ARG A 88 9.49 -11.16 -9.35
CA ARG A 88 9.27 -9.71 -9.40
C ARG A 88 7.79 -9.30 -9.47
N TYR A 89 6.85 -10.24 -9.61
CA TYR A 89 5.42 -9.98 -9.53
C TYR A 89 4.91 -10.38 -8.14
N LEU A 90 4.81 -9.43 -7.24
CA LEU A 90 4.49 -9.69 -5.83
C LEU A 90 3.09 -9.21 -5.42
N TRP A 91 2.21 -8.89 -6.37
CA TRP A 91 0.81 -8.62 -6.08
C TRP A 91 0.11 -9.80 -5.38
N PRO A 92 0.26 -11.07 -5.81
CA PRO A 92 -0.38 -12.19 -5.12
C PRO A 92 0.00 -12.30 -3.64
N GLU A 93 1.24 -11.95 -3.29
CA GLU A 93 1.69 -11.95 -1.89
C GLU A 93 1.08 -10.79 -1.09
N MET A 94 1.03 -9.59 -1.69
CA MET A 94 0.34 -8.46 -1.07
C MET A 94 -1.13 -8.79 -0.85
N PHE A 95 -1.79 -9.35 -1.84
CA PHE A 95 -3.20 -9.74 -1.76
C PHE A 95 -3.44 -10.84 -0.71
N ARG A 96 -2.53 -11.81 -0.59
CA ARG A 96 -2.58 -12.80 0.48
C ARG A 96 -2.56 -12.15 1.86
N VAL A 97 -1.60 -11.23 2.09
CA VAL A 97 -1.53 -10.51 3.37
C VAL A 97 -2.80 -9.69 3.63
N ILE A 98 -3.35 -9.02 2.61
CA ILE A 98 -4.62 -8.27 2.70
C ILE A 98 -5.75 -9.18 3.21
N LYS A 99 -5.89 -10.39 2.65
CA LYS A 99 -6.90 -11.37 3.07
C LYS A 99 -6.72 -11.84 4.50
N GLU A 100 -5.48 -11.98 4.93
CA GLU A 100 -5.15 -12.46 6.28
C GLU A 100 -5.37 -11.38 7.35
N VAL A 101 -4.98 -10.13 7.09
CA VAL A 101 -5.08 -9.04 8.09
C VAL A 101 -6.39 -8.26 8.02
N LYS A 102 -7.14 -8.36 6.90
CA LYS A 102 -8.46 -7.74 6.67
C LYS A 102 -8.51 -6.26 7.07
N PRO A 103 -7.69 -5.41 6.46
CA PRO A 103 -7.65 -3.99 6.81
C PRO A 103 -8.95 -3.29 6.42
N THR A 104 -9.23 -2.13 7.04
CA THR A 104 -10.35 -1.28 6.62
C THR A 104 -10.03 -0.52 5.34
N PHE A 105 -8.79 -0.05 5.21
CA PHE A 105 -8.31 0.70 4.05
C PHE A 105 -7.08 0.06 3.43
N ILE A 106 -6.98 0.20 2.12
CA ILE A 106 -5.82 -0.19 1.34
C ILE A 106 -5.39 1.00 0.49
N ILE A 107 -4.08 1.23 0.41
CA ILE A 107 -3.49 2.11 -0.59
C ILE A 107 -2.38 1.33 -1.28
N ALA A 108 -2.62 0.93 -2.52
CA ALA A 108 -1.61 0.33 -3.37
C ALA A 108 -1.08 1.35 -4.38
N GLU A 109 0.23 1.38 -4.57
CA GLU A 109 0.89 2.29 -5.52
C GLU A 109 1.66 1.50 -6.57
N ASN A 110 1.67 2.03 -7.81
CA ASN A 110 2.50 1.47 -8.86
C ASN A 110 2.88 2.52 -9.91
N VAL A 111 3.78 2.14 -10.82
CA VAL A 111 4.11 2.96 -11.99
C VAL A 111 2.90 3.09 -12.91
N ARG A 112 2.78 4.22 -13.64
CA ARG A 112 1.70 4.43 -14.61
C ARG A 112 1.59 3.30 -15.63
N GLY A 113 2.72 2.67 -15.99
CA GLY A 113 2.74 1.55 -16.93
C GLY A 113 1.89 0.36 -16.52
N LEU A 114 1.53 0.21 -15.23
CA LEU A 114 0.67 -0.87 -14.74
C LEU A 114 -0.64 -0.98 -15.52
N ILE A 115 -1.24 0.15 -15.88
CA ILE A 115 -2.52 0.20 -16.60
C ILE A 115 -2.44 -0.29 -18.05
N ASN A 116 -1.23 -0.45 -18.60
CA ASN A 116 -1.01 -0.89 -19.97
C ASN A 116 -0.33 -2.27 -20.06
N ILE A 117 0.10 -2.84 -18.93
CA ILE A 117 0.74 -4.17 -18.92
C ILE A 117 -0.29 -5.21 -19.35
N GLN A 118 0.05 -6.00 -20.39
CA GLN A 118 -0.84 -7.01 -20.96
C GLN A 118 -2.24 -6.46 -21.30
N ASP A 119 -2.26 -5.36 -22.03
CA ASP A 119 -3.51 -4.70 -22.44
C ASP A 119 -4.47 -4.40 -21.26
N GLY A 120 -3.89 -4.11 -20.08
CA GLY A 120 -4.64 -3.75 -18.88
C GLY A 120 -4.97 -4.91 -17.95
N MET A 121 -4.78 -6.16 -18.36
CA MET A 121 -5.19 -7.34 -17.57
C MET A 121 -4.58 -7.37 -16.16
N VAL A 122 -3.33 -6.92 -15.99
CA VAL A 122 -2.69 -6.91 -14.66
C VAL A 122 -3.39 -5.92 -13.74
N PHE A 123 -3.73 -4.74 -14.23
CA PHE A 123 -4.46 -3.73 -13.48
C PHE A 123 -5.88 -4.21 -13.13
N GLU A 124 -6.58 -4.79 -14.09
CA GLU A 124 -7.91 -5.38 -13.88
C GLU A 124 -7.87 -6.51 -12.85
N THR A 125 -6.84 -7.35 -12.87
CA THR A 125 -6.66 -8.41 -11.85
C THR A 125 -6.54 -7.80 -10.46
N VAL A 126 -5.71 -6.75 -10.29
CA VAL A 126 -5.56 -6.07 -8.99
C VAL A 126 -6.91 -5.52 -8.50
N CYS A 127 -7.68 -4.89 -9.39
CA CYS A 127 -8.99 -4.34 -9.06
C CYS A 127 -9.99 -5.44 -8.69
N SER A 128 -10.11 -6.47 -9.53
CA SER A 128 -11.05 -7.59 -9.31
C SER A 128 -10.74 -8.38 -8.03
N ASP A 129 -9.46 -8.59 -7.72
CA ASP A 129 -9.04 -9.26 -6.50
C ASP A 129 -9.52 -8.46 -5.27
N LEU A 130 -9.32 -7.15 -5.23
CA LEU A 130 -9.77 -6.31 -4.12
C LEU A 130 -11.31 -6.27 -4.02
N GLU A 131 -12.00 -6.14 -5.13
CA GLU A 131 -13.47 -6.16 -5.18
C GLU A 131 -14.03 -7.49 -4.70
N SER A 132 -13.38 -8.61 -5.03
CA SER A 132 -13.76 -9.96 -4.57
C SER A 132 -13.69 -10.13 -3.06
N GLU A 133 -12.79 -9.38 -2.40
CA GLU A 133 -12.68 -9.33 -0.94
C GLU A 133 -13.57 -8.25 -0.30
N GLY A 134 -14.50 -7.67 -1.09
CA GLY A 134 -15.50 -6.71 -0.60
C GLY A 134 -14.97 -5.29 -0.42
N PHE A 135 -13.88 -4.93 -1.08
CA PHE A 135 -13.44 -3.54 -1.12
C PHE A 135 -14.20 -2.76 -2.21
N GLU A 136 -14.56 -1.54 -1.89
CA GLU A 136 -14.91 -0.51 -2.86
C GLU A 136 -13.64 0.23 -3.23
N ILE A 137 -13.32 0.31 -4.53
CA ILE A 137 -12.05 0.86 -4.97
C ILE A 137 -12.22 2.14 -5.78
N GLN A 138 -11.25 3.03 -5.65
CA GLN A 138 -11.07 4.21 -6.49
C GLN A 138 -9.61 4.27 -6.95
N THR A 139 -9.41 4.62 -8.20
CA THR A 139 -8.08 4.70 -8.80
C THR A 139 -7.76 6.12 -9.23
N PHE A 140 -6.50 6.54 -9.01
CA PHE A 140 -6.03 7.88 -9.34
C PHE A 140 -4.69 7.80 -10.07
N ILE A 141 -4.44 8.72 -10.98
CA ILE A 141 -3.10 8.98 -11.52
C ILE A 141 -2.64 10.31 -10.97
N ILE A 142 -1.65 10.27 -10.09
CA ILE A 142 -1.13 11.47 -9.43
C ILE A 142 0.31 11.67 -9.85
N PRO A 143 0.63 12.78 -10.56
CA PRO A 143 2.01 13.14 -10.85
C PRO A 143 2.67 13.77 -9.62
N ALA A 144 3.96 13.49 -9.39
CA ALA A 144 4.71 14.12 -8.32
C ALA A 144 4.74 15.66 -8.46
N ALA A 145 4.72 16.18 -9.70
CA ALA A 145 4.59 17.61 -9.97
C ALA A 145 3.28 18.21 -9.42
N GLY A 146 2.21 17.43 -9.31
CA GLY A 146 0.94 17.86 -8.73
C GLY A 146 1.00 18.14 -7.22
N VAL A 147 2.08 17.68 -6.56
CA VAL A 147 2.36 17.91 -5.13
C VAL A 147 3.66 18.71 -4.92
N GLY A 148 4.08 19.47 -5.92
CA GLY A 148 5.20 20.42 -5.82
C GLY A 148 6.58 19.84 -6.15
N ALA A 149 6.70 18.61 -6.63
CA ALA A 149 7.99 18.07 -7.03
C ALA A 149 8.43 18.63 -8.42
N PRO A 150 9.75 18.81 -8.67
CA PRO A 150 10.26 19.37 -9.93
C PRO A 150 10.23 18.39 -11.12
N HIS A 151 9.64 17.22 -10.96
CA HIS A 151 9.55 16.16 -11.98
C HIS A 151 8.13 15.59 -12.08
N LYS A 152 7.79 15.06 -13.26
CA LYS A 152 6.44 14.56 -13.54
C LYS A 152 6.10 13.31 -12.71
N ARG A 153 6.88 12.25 -12.80
CA ARG A 153 6.77 10.98 -12.05
C ARG A 153 5.31 10.59 -11.75
N GLU A 154 4.55 10.26 -12.77
CA GLU A 154 3.17 9.78 -12.62
C GLU A 154 3.12 8.41 -11.96
N ARG A 155 2.18 8.25 -11.01
CA ARG A 155 1.92 6.99 -10.30
C ARG A 155 0.43 6.68 -10.31
N VAL A 156 0.13 5.39 -10.43
CA VAL A 156 -1.22 4.87 -10.21
C VAL A 156 -1.38 4.58 -8.73
N TRP A 157 -2.46 5.09 -8.17
CA TRP A 157 -2.86 4.87 -6.79
C TRP A 157 -4.19 4.14 -6.81
N ILE A 158 -4.27 3.01 -6.11
CA ILE A 158 -5.47 2.21 -5.96
C ILE A 158 -5.84 2.29 -4.49
N VAL A 159 -6.95 2.97 -4.20
CA VAL A 159 -7.46 3.15 -2.84
C VAL A 159 -8.66 2.24 -2.66
N GLY A 160 -8.59 1.33 -1.69
CA GLY A 160 -9.66 0.41 -1.35
C GLY A 160 -10.23 0.71 0.03
N TYR A 161 -11.56 0.60 0.14
CA TYR A 161 -12.30 0.71 1.39
C TYR A 161 -13.17 -0.54 1.60
N SER A 162 -13.04 -1.22 2.75
CA SER A 162 -13.81 -2.41 3.07
C SER A 162 -15.25 -2.09 3.44
N LYS A 163 -16.22 -2.63 2.70
CA LYS A 163 -17.66 -2.50 2.99
C LYS A 163 -18.07 -3.16 4.32
N HIS A 164 -17.30 -4.13 4.80
CA HIS A 164 -17.61 -4.87 6.02
C HIS A 164 -17.28 -4.11 7.31
N ASN A 165 -16.47 -3.06 7.25
CA ASN A 165 -15.98 -2.31 8.41
C ASN A 165 -16.62 -0.93 8.58
N GLY A 166 -17.92 -0.77 8.29
CA GLY A 166 -18.68 0.48 8.31
C GLY A 166 -18.62 1.31 9.63
N SER A 167 -18.17 0.71 10.72
CA SER A 167 -17.99 1.40 12.02
C SER A 167 -16.85 2.42 12.02
N LEU A 168 -15.82 2.24 11.18
CA LEU A 168 -14.67 3.14 11.16
C LEU A 168 -14.92 4.41 10.34
N THR A 169 -15.82 4.36 9.36
CA THR A 169 -16.22 5.52 8.53
C THR A 169 -16.77 6.65 9.40
N SER A 170 -17.51 6.33 10.45
CA SER A 170 -18.05 7.32 11.38
C SER A 170 -16.94 7.98 12.22
N LYS A 171 -15.91 7.23 12.61
CA LYS A 171 -14.75 7.76 13.37
C LYS A 171 -13.86 8.66 12.50
N ILE A 172 -13.64 8.29 11.23
CA ILE A 172 -12.85 9.08 10.29
C ILE A 172 -13.58 10.35 9.88
N LYS A 173 -14.87 10.28 9.56
CA LYS A 173 -15.71 11.46 9.29
C LYS A 173 -15.71 12.43 10.47
N ARG A 174 -15.79 11.93 11.70
CA ARG A 174 -15.75 12.76 12.91
C ARG A 174 -14.40 13.49 13.03
N ARG A 175 -13.29 12.78 12.80
CA ARG A 175 -11.94 13.36 12.88
C ARG A 175 -11.64 14.34 11.74
N TYR A 176 -12.13 14.08 10.53
CA TYR A 176 -12.02 15.01 9.40
C TYR A 176 -12.74 16.33 9.70
N ASN A 177 -13.96 16.27 10.24
CA ASN A 177 -14.72 17.45 10.64
C ASN A 177 -14.07 18.23 11.80
N GLU A 178 -13.36 17.53 12.71
CA GLU A 178 -12.61 18.18 13.81
C GLU A 178 -11.36 18.90 13.31
N VAL A 179 -10.68 18.38 12.30
CA VAL A 179 -9.48 19.00 11.67
C VAL A 179 -9.90 20.23 10.84
N ASP A 180 -10.98 20.14 10.05
CA ASP A 180 -11.50 21.27 9.28
C ASP A 180 -12.00 22.40 10.18
N ALA A 181 -12.63 22.08 11.30
CA ALA A 181 -13.08 23.09 12.29
C ALA A 181 -11.91 23.75 13.03
N GLY A 182 -10.75 23.10 13.12
CA GLY A 182 -9.52 23.64 13.74
C GLY A 182 -8.68 24.53 12.83
N THR A 183 -8.87 24.45 11.50
CA THR A 183 -8.10 25.23 10.51
C THR A 183 -8.78 26.57 10.14
N GLN A 184 -9.98 26.83 10.66
CA GLN A 184 -10.72 28.09 10.44
C GLN A 184 -10.62 29.09 11.60
N LYS A 185 -9.60 28.94 12.47
CA LYS A 185 -9.34 29.91 13.53
C LYS A 185 -7.99 30.57 13.36
#